data_47b661794193e1f60f6529b2cf0e251e
#
_entry.id   47b661794193e1f60f6529b2cf0e251e
#
_cell.length_a   1.000
_cell.length_b   1.000
_cell.length_c   1.000
_cell.angle_alpha   90.00
_cell.angle_beta   90.00
_cell.angle_gamma   90.00
#
_symmetry.space_group_name_H-M   'P 1'
#
loop_
_entity.id
_entity.type
_entity.pdbx_description
1 polymer ?
#
loop_
_entity_poly.entity_id
_entity_poly.type
_entity_poly.pdbx_seq_one_letter_code
_entity_poly.pdbx_strand_id
1 'polypeptide(L)'
;FRRVLFRSRQNGYTVVKEIGGHGVGLEFHEDPWVSYVSRRGTEMLMVPGMIFTIEPMVNMGSDEIFTDEEDGWTVYTADGKPSAQWEIQVLVTEDGYEIMSY
;
A
#
# COMPACT_ATOMS: atom_id res chain seq x y z
N PHE A 1 0.23 3.42 -8.65
CA PHE A 1 -0.54 2.95 -7.48
C PHE A 1 -1.98 3.44 -7.48
N ARG A 2 -2.25 4.58 -8.07
CA ARG A 2 -3.62 5.09 -8.26
C ARG A 2 -4.55 4.12 -9.01
N ARG A 3 -3.99 3.23 -9.83
CA ARG A 3 -4.76 2.18 -10.50
C ARG A 3 -5.43 1.22 -9.54
N VAL A 4 -4.81 0.92 -8.41
CA VAL A 4 -5.40 0.07 -7.37
C VAL A 4 -6.68 0.70 -6.85
N LEU A 5 -6.63 1.97 -6.44
CA LEU A 5 -7.80 2.71 -5.97
C LEU A 5 -8.91 2.78 -7.02
N PHE A 6 -8.54 3.10 -8.26
CA PHE A 6 -9.50 3.23 -9.36
C PHE A 6 -10.21 1.91 -9.68
N ARG A 7 -9.44 0.83 -9.84
CA ARG A 7 -10.00 -0.50 -10.12
C ARG A 7 -10.84 -1.04 -8.97
N SER A 8 -10.41 -0.83 -7.74
CA SER A 8 -11.16 -1.24 -6.55
C SER A 8 -12.52 -0.54 -6.53
N ARG A 9 -12.55 0.78 -6.71
CA ARG A 9 -13.79 1.56 -6.74
C ARG A 9 -14.73 1.15 -7.88
N GLN A 10 -14.20 0.88 -9.08
CA GLN A 10 -15.00 0.41 -10.20
C GLN A 10 -15.69 -0.93 -9.93
N ASN A 11 -15.11 -1.77 -9.07
CA ASN A 11 -15.63 -3.08 -8.70
C ASN A 11 -16.36 -3.07 -7.35
N GLY A 12 -16.64 -1.89 -6.79
CA GLY A 12 -17.39 -1.76 -5.55
C GLY A 12 -16.60 -2.02 -4.27
N TYR A 13 -15.27 -2.02 -4.36
CA TYR A 13 -14.36 -2.17 -3.21
C TYR A 13 -13.75 -0.83 -2.80
N THR A 14 -13.23 -0.79 -1.58
CA THR A 14 -12.48 0.35 -1.05
C THR A 14 -11.02 -0.02 -0.82
N VAL A 15 -10.16 0.99 -0.75
CA VAL A 15 -8.74 0.83 -0.41
C VAL A 15 -8.46 1.59 0.87
N VAL A 16 -7.81 0.93 1.83
CA VAL A 16 -7.41 1.55 3.09
C VAL A 16 -6.43 2.69 2.81
N LYS A 17 -6.67 3.86 3.43
CA LYS A 17 -5.88 5.07 3.21
C LYS A 17 -4.79 5.28 4.26
N GLU A 18 -5.01 4.78 5.46
CA GLU A 18 -4.17 5.04 6.64
C GLU A 18 -2.89 4.21 6.65
N ILE A 19 -2.87 3.09 5.92
CA ILE A 19 -1.72 2.22 5.79
C ILE A 19 -1.29 2.18 4.33
N GLY A 20 0.00 2.41 4.09
CA GLY A 20 0.60 2.40 2.77
C GLY A 20 1.78 1.44 2.69
N GLY A 21 2.41 1.39 1.54
CA GLY A 21 3.70 0.74 1.36
C GLY A 21 4.83 1.57 1.96
N HIS A 22 6.00 1.03 1.98
CA HIS A 22 7.17 1.64 2.63
C HIS A 22 8.46 1.35 1.86
N GLY A 23 9.47 2.19 2.08
CA GLY A 23 10.83 1.91 1.65
C GLY A 23 11.40 0.69 2.38
N VAL A 24 12.32 0.03 1.73
CA VAL A 24 13.07 -1.11 2.27
C VAL A 24 14.56 -0.90 1.96
N GLY A 25 15.40 -0.94 2.97
CA GLY A 25 16.83 -0.73 2.77
C GLY A 25 17.62 -1.24 3.98
N LEU A 26 18.20 -0.32 4.73
CA LEU A 26 18.89 -0.67 5.97
C LEU A 26 17.92 -1.13 7.05
N GLU A 27 16.69 -0.63 7.00
CA GLU A 27 15.64 -1.02 7.92
C GLU A 27 14.50 -1.70 7.17
N PHE A 28 13.69 -2.50 7.88
CA PHE A 28 12.55 -3.21 7.33
C PHE A 28 11.47 -2.23 6.85
N HIS A 29 11.21 -1.18 7.64
CA HIS A 29 10.34 -0.07 7.30
C HIS A 29 11.13 1.23 7.35
N GLU A 30 11.25 1.88 6.21
CA GLU A 30 11.89 3.19 6.10
C GLU A 30 11.19 4.06 5.05
N ASP A 31 11.60 5.32 4.92
CA ASP A 31 11.11 6.19 3.84
C ASP A 31 11.45 5.61 2.45
N PRO A 32 10.61 5.86 1.45
CA PRO A 32 9.41 6.68 1.49
C PRO A 32 8.17 5.92 1.98
N TRP A 33 7.16 6.67 2.45
CA TRP A 33 5.81 6.16 2.61
C TRP A 33 5.09 6.16 1.25
N VAL A 34 4.48 5.04 0.88
CA VAL A 34 3.84 4.84 -0.42
C VAL A 34 2.33 4.85 -0.27
N SER A 35 1.70 5.95 -0.66
CA SER A 35 0.26 6.13 -0.63
C SER A 35 -0.43 5.57 -1.88
N TYR A 36 -1.61 4.97 -1.70
CA TYR A 36 -2.45 4.50 -2.82
C TYR A 36 -3.53 5.50 -3.24
N VAL A 37 -3.66 6.60 -2.51
CA VAL A 37 -4.71 7.62 -2.71
C VAL A 37 -4.17 8.97 -3.16
N SER A 38 -2.89 9.08 -3.37
CA SER A 38 -2.21 10.30 -3.81
C SER A 38 -2.58 10.72 -5.23
N ARG A 39 -2.37 11.98 -5.53
CA ARG A 39 -2.48 12.50 -6.89
C ARG A 39 -1.21 12.17 -7.67
N ARG A 40 -1.37 11.89 -8.97
CA ARG A 40 -0.24 11.67 -9.85
C ARG A 40 0.70 12.88 -9.85
N GLY A 41 2.01 12.63 -9.71
CA GLY A 41 3.06 13.66 -9.78
C GLY A 41 3.19 14.54 -8.53
N THR A 42 2.61 14.15 -7.38
CA THR A 42 2.63 14.97 -6.15
C THR A 42 3.46 14.40 -5.02
N GLU A 43 3.87 13.15 -5.13
CA GLU A 43 4.67 12.47 -4.11
C GLU A 43 6.16 12.48 -4.46
N MET A 44 6.96 11.76 -3.67
CA MET A 44 8.40 11.64 -3.89
C MET A 44 8.72 11.17 -5.30
N LEU A 45 9.72 11.78 -5.92
CA LEU A 45 10.24 11.34 -7.20
C LEU A 45 10.86 9.95 -7.07
N MET A 46 10.42 9.02 -7.92
CA MET A 46 11.05 7.72 -8.03
C MET A 46 12.39 7.84 -8.75
N VAL A 47 13.46 7.46 -8.08
CA VAL A 47 14.81 7.47 -8.65
C VAL A 47 15.36 6.05 -8.71
N PRO A 48 16.20 5.73 -9.72
CA PRO A 48 16.83 4.41 -9.82
C PRO A 48 17.56 4.03 -8.53
N GLY A 49 17.39 2.78 -8.11
CA GLY A 49 17.95 2.25 -6.87
C GLY A 49 17.01 2.29 -5.67
N MET A 50 15.90 3.01 -5.74
CA MET A 50 14.87 2.97 -4.68
C MET A 50 14.21 1.60 -4.63
N ILE A 51 14.04 1.07 -3.41
CA ILE A 51 13.29 -0.15 -3.14
C ILE A 51 12.16 0.19 -2.19
N PHE A 52 10.94 -0.22 -2.55
CA PHE A 52 9.76 -0.01 -1.70
C PHE A 52 8.72 -1.10 -1.94
N THR A 53 7.75 -1.18 -1.03
CA THR A 53 6.65 -2.15 -1.12
C THR A 53 5.41 -1.53 -1.76
N ILE A 54 4.62 -2.37 -2.42
CA ILE A 54 3.26 -2.08 -2.87
C ILE A 54 2.38 -3.16 -2.23
N GLU A 55 1.57 -2.77 -1.25
CA GLU A 55 0.84 -3.69 -0.39
C GLU A 55 -0.58 -3.21 -0.03
N PRO A 56 -1.40 -2.84 -1.03
CA PRO A 56 -2.70 -2.27 -0.76
C PRO A 56 -3.61 -3.26 -0.04
N MET A 57 -4.36 -2.74 0.94
CA MET A 57 -5.45 -3.45 1.60
C MET A 57 -6.76 -3.07 0.91
N VAL A 58 -7.45 -4.06 0.34
CA VAL A 58 -8.70 -3.89 -0.39
C VAL A 58 -9.84 -4.48 0.42
N ASN A 59 -10.79 -3.63 0.83
CA ASN A 59 -11.92 -3.99 1.66
C ASN A 59 -13.19 -4.15 0.83
N MET A 60 -14.02 -5.14 1.19
CA MET A 60 -15.35 -5.31 0.58
C MET A 60 -16.35 -4.22 0.99
N GLY A 61 -16.14 -3.59 2.13
CA GLY A 61 -17.02 -2.55 2.65
C GLY A 61 -16.33 -1.20 2.77
N SER A 62 -16.42 -0.59 3.95
CA SER A 62 -15.79 0.68 4.29
C SER A 62 -14.26 0.58 4.26
N ASP A 63 -13.59 1.69 3.97
CA ASP A 63 -12.15 1.82 4.07
C ASP A 63 -11.64 2.08 5.50
N GLU A 64 -12.56 2.16 6.47
CA GLU A 64 -12.23 2.37 7.88
C GLU A 64 -11.69 1.09 8.52
N ILE A 65 -10.65 1.25 9.31
CA ILE A 65 -9.95 0.18 10.04
C ILE A 65 -9.71 0.60 11.48
N PHE A 66 -9.40 -0.37 12.33
CA PHE A 66 -8.87 -0.13 13.67
C PHE A 66 -7.83 -1.18 14.03
N THR A 67 -6.90 -0.80 14.88
CA THR A 67 -5.89 -1.69 15.42
C THR A 67 -6.36 -2.25 16.76
N ASP A 68 -6.14 -3.54 16.98
CA ASP A 68 -6.43 -4.19 18.26
C ASP A 68 -5.60 -3.53 19.38
N GLU A 69 -6.29 -3.07 20.41
CA GLU A 69 -5.64 -2.40 21.54
C GLU A 69 -4.85 -3.37 22.44
N GLU A 70 -5.21 -4.65 22.42
CA GLU A 70 -4.55 -5.65 23.26
C GLU A 70 -3.17 -6.03 22.72
N ASP A 71 -3.05 -6.24 21.41
CA ASP A 71 -1.76 -6.61 20.80
C ASP A 71 -1.03 -5.44 20.13
N GLY A 72 -1.74 -4.34 19.87
CA GLY A 72 -1.20 -3.15 19.20
C GLY A 72 -0.73 -3.39 17.76
N TRP A 73 -1.12 -4.50 17.16
CA TRP A 73 -0.63 -4.95 15.85
C TRP A 73 -1.74 -5.36 14.88
N THR A 74 -2.65 -6.22 15.33
CA THR A 74 -3.70 -6.76 14.47
C THR A 74 -4.65 -5.66 14.00
N VAL A 75 -4.90 -5.62 12.70
CA VAL A 75 -5.78 -4.63 12.06
C VAL A 75 -7.06 -5.29 11.60
N TYR A 76 -8.19 -4.71 11.97
CA TYR A 76 -9.53 -5.17 11.60
C TYR A 76 -10.23 -4.15 10.73
N THR A 77 -11.11 -4.63 9.84
CA THR A 77 -12.09 -3.76 9.17
C THR A 77 -13.13 -3.29 10.18
N ALA A 78 -13.47 -2.00 10.17
CA ALA A 78 -14.43 -1.43 11.12
C ALA A 78 -15.82 -2.03 11.00
N ASP A 79 -16.23 -2.45 9.81
CA ASP A 79 -17.53 -3.05 9.51
C ASP A 79 -17.56 -4.58 9.55
N GLY A 80 -16.45 -5.22 9.86
CA GLY A 80 -16.34 -6.69 9.92
C GLY A 80 -16.40 -7.41 8.58
N LYS A 81 -16.45 -6.68 7.46
CA LYS A 81 -16.46 -7.30 6.12
C LYS A 81 -15.08 -7.77 5.71
N PRO A 82 -14.98 -8.72 4.77
CA PRO A 82 -13.70 -9.24 4.31
C PRO A 82 -12.76 -8.18 3.74
N SER A 83 -11.47 -8.40 3.96
CA SER A 83 -10.38 -7.62 3.38
C SER A 83 -9.34 -8.57 2.78
N ALA A 84 -8.64 -8.11 1.77
CA ALA A 84 -7.53 -8.84 1.16
C ALA A 84 -6.35 -7.91 0.95
N GLN A 85 -5.14 -8.45 1.15
CA GLN A 85 -3.89 -7.77 0.91
C GLN A 85 -2.94 -8.66 0.10
N TRP A 86 -2.18 -8.04 -0.77
CA TRP A 86 -1.05 -8.67 -1.44
C TRP A 86 0.11 -7.70 -1.47
N GLU A 87 1.30 -8.17 -1.15
CA GLU A 87 2.51 -7.36 -1.10
C GLU A 87 3.49 -7.78 -2.17
N ILE A 88 4.04 -6.80 -2.87
CA ILE A 88 5.21 -6.97 -3.73
C ILE A 88 6.27 -5.96 -3.35
N GLN A 89 7.53 -6.34 -3.54
CA GLN A 89 8.68 -5.45 -3.37
C GLN A 89 9.23 -5.07 -4.75
N VAL A 90 9.47 -3.79 -4.96
CA VAL A 90 9.82 -3.22 -6.26
C VAL A 90 11.14 -2.46 -6.17
N LEU A 91 12.03 -2.72 -7.11
CA LEU A 91 13.22 -1.92 -7.38
C LEU A 91 12.94 -0.98 -8.55
N VAL A 92 13.20 0.31 -8.37
CA VAL A 92 13.18 1.28 -9.47
C VAL A 92 14.47 1.17 -10.27
N THR A 93 14.35 0.98 -11.57
CA THR A 93 15.46 0.96 -12.52
C THR A 93 15.52 2.24 -13.34
N GLU A 94 16.55 2.46 -14.15
CA GLU A 94 16.67 3.67 -14.98
C GLU A 94 15.56 3.80 -16.02
N ASP A 95 15.04 2.67 -16.52
CA ASP A 95 14.03 2.62 -17.58
C ASP A 95 12.68 2.02 -17.13
N GLY A 96 12.52 1.71 -15.86
CA GLY A 96 11.28 1.11 -15.37
C GLY A 96 11.40 0.58 -13.95
N TYR A 97 11.05 -0.68 -13.76
CA TYR A 97 11.05 -1.34 -12.46
C TYR A 97 11.31 -2.84 -12.58
N GLU A 98 11.74 -3.43 -11.49
CA GLU A 98 11.89 -4.88 -11.32
C GLU A 98 11.12 -5.33 -10.07
N ILE A 99 10.36 -6.42 -10.17
CA ILE A 99 9.69 -7.03 -9.02
C ILE A 99 10.67 -7.98 -8.35
N MET A 100 11.01 -7.71 -7.11
CA MET A 100 12.01 -8.47 -6.35
C MET A 100 11.39 -9.60 -5.54
N SER A 101 10.16 -9.42 -5.07
CA SER A 101 9.39 -10.44 -4.35
C SER A 101 7.90 -10.26 -4.53
N TYR A 102 7.17 -11.35 -4.35
CA TYR A 102 5.72 -11.38 -4.43
C TYR A 102 5.10 -11.72 -3.09
#